data_e6707242fc82c3a136eee06b3db583b1
#
_entry.id   e6707242fc82c3a136eee06b3db583b1
#
_cell.length_a   1.000
_cell.length_b   1.000
_cell.length_c   1.000
_cell.angle_alpha   90.00
_cell.angle_beta   90.00
_cell.angle_gamma   90.00
#
_symmetry.space_group_name_H-M   'P 1'
#
loop_
_entity.id
_entity.type
_entity.pdbx_description
1 polymer ?
#
loop_
_entity_poly.entity_id
_entity_poly.type
_entity_poly.pdbx_seq_one_letter_code
_entity_poly.pdbx_strand_id
1 'polypeptide(L)'
;MIGLAEREPRVTVIAAVQPLTAGAAHFNTAMVAALRKRAAVDVISWRRMYPPLLYRGPQRDDSEPPSAEEAAFILDWHDPRTWRRALRRLFRDQPDALVIPWLHPVMAAQSRWLLRHAPQRACRVVVCHNVLPHESLRGAAFLTRAVLRHADLLVTHAEEQAHELSALGLGRIPTVEAFHPRFVATDLAAPPTEAELKAERRRLGGDGTLVLLCFGAIRPYKGLELALAALSRVDSALPVKLVVAGRFWSSEADYWAHVERLGIRERVEFRNRYVSNAEAALLFSVADAALLPYRSASQSGVVQLAYAHGCPVIATAVGGIPDAVKDGEDAILCARDDPEAIARAIERMARNKERFSASVRRRTDSYSFERYAELLTSAVGAQQ
;
A
#
# COMPACT_ATOMS: atom_id res chain seq x y z
N MET A 1 -2.37 34.87 -34.03
CA MET A 1 -2.60 33.48 -33.62
C MET A 1 -3.07 33.53 -32.18
N ILE A 2 -4.36 33.38 -31.96
CA ILE A 2 -4.98 33.33 -30.64
C ILE A 2 -4.69 31.92 -30.11
N GLY A 3 -3.81 31.80 -29.10
CA GLY A 3 -3.53 30.54 -28.48
C GLY A 3 -4.80 29.95 -27.87
N LEU A 4 -5.23 28.80 -28.38
CA LEU A 4 -6.22 27.96 -27.68
C LEU A 4 -5.63 27.68 -26.33
N ALA A 5 -6.21 28.21 -25.26
CA ALA A 5 -5.92 27.84 -23.92
C ALA A 5 -6.15 26.32 -23.85
N GLU A 6 -5.11 25.54 -23.62
CA GLU A 6 -5.23 24.10 -23.43
C GLU A 6 -6.20 23.89 -22.26
N ARG A 7 -7.32 23.29 -22.57
CA ARG A 7 -8.36 23.00 -21.58
C ARG A 7 -7.76 22.08 -20.52
N GLU A 8 -7.97 22.42 -19.26
CA GLU A 8 -7.56 21.58 -18.11
C GLU A 8 -8.11 20.15 -18.29
N PRO A 9 -7.26 19.10 -18.24
CA PRO A 9 -7.70 17.72 -18.40
C PRO A 9 -8.73 17.34 -17.33
N ARG A 10 -9.74 16.56 -17.72
CA ARG A 10 -10.75 16.02 -16.78
C ARG A 10 -10.47 14.56 -16.51
N VAL A 11 -10.29 14.22 -15.26
CA VAL A 11 -10.02 12.84 -14.82
C VAL A 11 -11.11 12.39 -13.86
N THR A 12 -11.72 11.25 -14.12
CA THR A 12 -12.56 10.58 -13.10
C THR A 12 -11.79 9.42 -12.50
N VAL A 13 -11.67 9.41 -11.19
CA VAL A 13 -11.04 8.32 -10.44
C VAL A 13 -12.13 7.51 -9.73
N ILE A 14 -12.22 6.21 -10.03
CA ILE A 14 -13.10 5.29 -9.29
C ILE A 14 -12.22 4.45 -8.37
N ALA A 15 -12.06 4.91 -7.13
CA ALA A 15 -11.11 4.33 -6.19
C ALA A 15 -11.63 4.31 -4.74
N ALA A 16 -11.15 3.34 -3.95
CA ALA A 16 -11.28 3.42 -2.52
C ALA A 16 -10.42 4.58 -2.01
N VAL A 17 -11.04 5.57 -1.40
CA VAL A 17 -10.36 6.71 -0.76
C VAL A 17 -10.78 6.80 0.70
N GLN A 18 -10.01 7.52 1.51
CA GLN A 18 -10.40 7.79 2.90
C GLN A 18 -11.80 8.42 2.95
N PRO A 19 -12.62 8.09 3.95
CA PRO A 19 -12.33 7.33 5.16
C PRO A 19 -12.50 5.81 5.05
N LEU A 20 -12.43 5.21 3.85
CA LEU A 20 -12.42 3.76 3.73
C LEU A 20 -11.12 3.18 4.32
N THR A 21 -11.25 2.07 5.07
CA THR A 21 -10.12 1.39 5.74
C THR A 21 -9.43 0.34 4.83
N ALA A 22 -9.74 0.35 3.53
CA ALA A 22 -9.10 -0.53 2.56
C ALA A 22 -7.60 -0.19 2.42
N GLY A 23 -6.74 -1.20 2.28
CA GLY A 23 -5.28 -1.01 2.27
C GLY A 23 -4.75 -0.04 1.20
N ALA A 24 -5.47 0.11 0.08
CA ALA A 24 -5.11 1.08 -0.96
C ALA A 24 -5.77 2.46 -0.79
N ALA A 25 -6.58 2.68 0.25
CA ALA A 25 -7.32 3.94 0.38
C ALA A 25 -6.38 5.14 0.58
N HIS A 26 -5.33 4.99 1.38
CA HIS A 26 -4.32 6.02 1.57
C HIS A 26 -3.59 6.36 0.27
N PHE A 27 -3.14 5.35 -0.46
CA PHE A 27 -2.52 5.52 -1.77
C PHE A 27 -3.43 6.30 -2.72
N ASN A 28 -4.67 5.85 -2.85
CA ASN A 28 -5.62 6.47 -3.78
C ASN A 28 -5.97 7.91 -3.38
N THR A 29 -6.09 8.20 -2.06
CA THR A 29 -6.33 9.56 -1.56
C THR A 29 -5.17 10.48 -1.91
N ALA A 30 -3.92 10.06 -1.65
CA ALA A 30 -2.74 10.85 -2.00
C ALA A 30 -2.56 11.01 -3.50
N MET A 31 -2.83 9.96 -4.29
CA MET A 31 -2.83 10.03 -5.76
C MET A 31 -3.85 11.05 -6.28
N VAL A 32 -5.08 11.04 -5.73
CA VAL A 32 -6.13 12.01 -6.10
C VAL A 32 -5.70 13.43 -5.75
N ALA A 33 -5.14 13.65 -4.56
CA ALA A 33 -4.65 14.97 -4.15
C ALA A 33 -3.57 15.51 -5.10
N ALA A 34 -2.64 14.65 -5.53
CA ALA A 34 -1.60 15.02 -6.48
C ALA A 34 -2.15 15.27 -7.90
N LEU A 35 -3.10 14.46 -8.35
CA LEU A 35 -3.76 14.64 -9.66
C LEU A 35 -4.54 15.96 -9.72
N ARG A 36 -5.20 16.38 -8.63
CA ARG A 36 -5.93 17.67 -8.54
C ARG A 36 -5.05 18.90 -8.75
N LYS A 37 -3.74 18.79 -8.57
CA LYS A 37 -2.79 19.86 -8.89
C LYS A 37 -2.56 20.02 -10.40
N ARG A 38 -3.05 19.08 -11.23
CA ARG A 38 -2.74 18.97 -12.66
C ARG A 38 -3.97 18.79 -13.54
N ALA A 39 -5.11 18.45 -12.96
CA ALA A 39 -6.35 18.11 -13.67
C ALA A 39 -7.58 18.39 -12.81
N ALA A 40 -8.71 18.65 -13.45
CA ALA A 40 -10.01 18.64 -12.79
C ALA A 40 -10.39 17.20 -12.47
N VAL A 41 -10.35 16.80 -11.18
CA VAL A 41 -10.55 15.41 -10.75
C VAL A 41 -11.89 15.22 -10.05
N ASP A 42 -12.73 14.35 -10.62
CA ASP A 42 -13.92 13.81 -9.96
C ASP A 42 -13.62 12.45 -9.34
N VAL A 43 -14.14 12.20 -8.13
CA VAL A 43 -13.88 10.96 -7.39
C VAL A 43 -15.19 10.23 -7.10
N ILE A 44 -15.25 8.97 -7.51
CA ILE A 44 -16.34 8.05 -7.19
C ILE A 44 -15.78 6.94 -6.29
N SER A 45 -16.43 6.71 -5.16
CA SER A 45 -15.97 5.74 -4.19
C SER A 45 -17.11 4.85 -3.69
N TRP A 46 -16.80 3.90 -2.81
CA TRP A 46 -17.73 2.92 -2.31
C TRP A 46 -18.38 3.34 -1.00
N ARG A 47 -19.69 3.19 -0.92
CA ARG A 47 -20.40 3.13 0.34
C ARG A 47 -20.16 1.79 1.04
N ARG A 48 -20.08 0.70 0.25
CA ARG A 48 -19.76 -0.66 0.70
C ARG A 48 -18.92 -1.36 -0.37
N MET A 49 -17.65 -1.60 -0.07
CA MET A 49 -16.66 -2.09 -1.05
C MET A 49 -16.58 -3.61 -1.11
N TYR A 50 -16.67 -4.28 0.04
CA TYR A 50 -16.49 -5.72 0.17
C TYR A 50 -17.69 -6.40 0.85
N PRO A 51 -17.93 -7.71 0.54
CA PRO A 51 -18.79 -8.52 1.37
C PRO A 51 -18.28 -8.59 2.81
N PRO A 52 -19.16 -8.61 3.83
CA PRO A 52 -18.74 -8.71 5.24
C PRO A 52 -17.88 -9.94 5.54
N LEU A 53 -18.08 -11.04 4.79
CA LEU A 53 -17.29 -12.28 4.94
C LEU A 53 -15.84 -12.13 4.52
N LEU A 54 -15.54 -11.26 3.55
CA LEU A 54 -14.19 -11.04 3.02
C LEU A 54 -13.44 -9.91 3.72
N TYR A 55 -14.13 -9.07 4.48
CA TYR A 55 -13.52 -7.96 5.19
C TYR A 55 -14.00 -7.92 6.64
N ARG A 56 -13.12 -8.33 7.56
CA ARG A 56 -13.42 -8.37 9.00
C ARG A 56 -13.19 -6.98 9.62
N GLY A 57 -14.28 -6.31 9.98
CA GLY A 57 -14.28 -5.02 10.68
C GLY A 57 -14.92 -3.86 9.91
N PRO A 58 -14.93 -2.63 10.46
CA PRO A 58 -15.53 -1.47 9.81
C PRO A 58 -14.79 -1.18 8.51
N GLN A 59 -15.56 -0.98 7.43
CA GLN A 59 -14.99 -0.59 6.13
C GLN A 59 -14.73 0.91 6.04
N ARG A 60 -15.13 1.68 7.06
CA ARG A 60 -14.93 3.12 7.18
C ARG A 60 -14.36 3.44 8.56
N ASP A 61 -13.52 4.44 8.61
CA ASP A 61 -13.08 5.08 9.84
C ASP A 61 -13.70 6.47 9.90
N ASP A 62 -14.81 6.57 10.63
CA ASP A 62 -15.55 7.83 10.77
C ASP A 62 -14.93 8.75 11.87
N SER A 63 -13.84 8.32 12.52
CA SER A 63 -13.08 9.14 13.49
C SER A 63 -12.13 10.13 12.83
N GLU A 64 -11.77 9.91 11.56
CA GLU A 64 -10.94 10.82 10.79
C GLU A 64 -11.82 11.71 9.89
N PRO A 65 -11.56 13.02 9.81
CA PRO A 65 -12.25 13.88 8.86
C PRO A 65 -12.00 13.34 7.44
N PRO A 66 -12.98 13.40 6.53
CA PRO A 66 -12.77 13.00 5.15
C PRO A 66 -11.66 13.88 4.56
N SER A 67 -10.46 13.32 4.40
CA SER A 67 -9.31 14.02 3.84
C SER A 67 -9.41 14.23 2.33
N ALA A 68 -10.35 13.55 1.69
CA ALA A 68 -10.68 13.76 0.30
C ALA A 68 -11.94 14.62 0.23
N GLU A 69 -11.76 15.90 0.02
CA GLU A 69 -12.83 16.80 -0.39
C GLU A 69 -13.64 16.15 -1.51
N GLU A 70 -14.96 15.99 -1.28
CA GLU A 70 -15.98 15.71 -2.29
C GLU A 70 -15.90 14.38 -3.06
N ALA A 71 -15.47 13.27 -2.46
CA ALA A 71 -15.67 11.97 -3.07
C ALA A 71 -17.15 11.54 -3.01
N ALA A 72 -17.71 11.11 -4.14
CA ALA A 72 -19.06 10.59 -4.21
C ALA A 72 -19.10 9.10 -3.77
N PHE A 73 -19.43 8.83 -2.52
CA PHE A 73 -19.56 7.47 -1.97
C PHE A 73 -20.88 6.83 -2.40
N ILE A 74 -20.98 6.42 -3.67
CA ILE A 74 -22.21 5.91 -4.28
C ILE A 74 -22.17 4.43 -4.63
N LEU A 75 -20.99 3.83 -4.79
CA LEU A 75 -20.84 2.45 -5.25
C LEU A 75 -21.15 1.45 -4.14
N ASP A 76 -21.72 0.33 -4.54
CA ASP A 76 -21.88 -0.86 -3.73
C ASP A 76 -21.41 -2.07 -4.55
N TRP A 77 -20.64 -2.98 -3.92
CA TRP A 77 -19.98 -4.07 -4.62
C TRP A 77 -20.95 -5.01 -5.34
N HIS A 78 -22.17 -5.18 -4.87
CA HIS A 78 -23.15 -6.14 -5.40
C HIS A 78 -24.43 -5.51 -5.99
N ASP A 79 -24.61 -4.17 -5.89
CA ASP A 79 -25.80 -3.50 -6.43
C ASP A 79 -25.51 -2.82 -7.79
N PRO A 80 -25.94 -3.44 -8.93
CA PRO A 80 -25.73 -2.87 -10.27
C PRO A 80 -26.43 -1.52 -10.52
N ARG A 81 -27.41 -1.13 -9.68
CA ARG A 81 -28.06 0.18 -9.79
C ARG A 81 -27.08 1.29 -9.47
N THR A 82 -26.17 1.04 -8.51
CA THR A 82 -25.11 1.98 -8.12
C THR A 82 -24.07 2.11 -9.23
N TRP A 83 -23.77 1.02 -9.95
CA TRP A 83 -22.85 1.03 -11.09
C TRP A 83 -23.42 1.86 -12.25
N ARG A 84 -24.73 1.71 -12.53
CA ARG A 84 -25.42 2.56 -13.54
C ARG A 84 -25.43 4.03 -13.13
N ARG A 85 -25.51 4.33 -11.83
CA ARG A 85 -25.43 5.70 -11.32
C ARG A 85 -24.05 6.30 -11.56
N ALA A 86 -22.99 5.55 -11.26
CA ALA A 86 -21.61 5.96 -11.54
C ALA A 86 -21.41 6.18 -13.04
N LEU A 87 -21.90 5.29 -13.91
CA LEU A 87 -21.79 5.43 -15.35
C LEU A 87 -22.51 6.68 -15.87
N ARG A 88 -23.73 6.97 -15.38
CA ARG A 88 -24.45 8.21 -15.74
C ARG A 88 -23.65 9.46 -15.38
N ARG A 89 -22.91 9.44 -14.25
CA ARG A 89 -22.02 10.53 -13.87
C ARG A 89 -20.86 10.67 -14.86
N LEU A 90 -20.21 9.56 -15.25
CA LEU A 90 -19.17 9.56 -16.29
C LEU A 90 -19.66 10.14 -17.62
N PHE A 91 -20.88 9.77 -18.06
CA PHE A 91 -21.44 10.31 -19.30
C PHE A 91 -21.81 11.79 -19.20
N ARG A 92 -22.22 12.28 -18.03
CA ARG A 92 -22.48 13.70 -17.80
C ARG A 92 -21.19 14.51 -17.80
N ASP A 93 -20.17 14.01 -17.09
CA ASP A 93 -18.95 14.77 -16.83
C ASP A 93 -17.91 14.64 -17.95
N GLN A 94 -18.09 13.65 -18.85
CA GLN A 94 -17.26 13.42 -20.05
C GLN A 94 -15.76 13.55 -19.78
N PRO A 95 -15.16 12.71 -18.91
CA PRO A 95 -13.75 12.80 -18.60
C PRO A 95 -12.87 12.43 -19.80
N ASP A 96 -11.67 12.97 -19.81
CA ASP A 96 -10.62 12.62 -20.77
C ASP A 96 -9.91 11.31 -20.35
N ALA A 97 -9.90 11.01 -19.03
CA ALA A 97 -9.40 9.75 -18.50
C ALA A 97 -10.30 9.20 -17.40
N LEU A 98 -10.44 7.87 -17.38
CA LEU A 98 -11.06 7.10 -16.29
C LEU A 98 -9.98 6.23 -15.64
N VAL A 99 -9.64 6.51 -14.39
CA VAL A 99 -8.64 5.78 -13.62
C VAL A 99 -9.31 4.83 -12.64
N ILE A 100 -9.03 3.53 -12.73
CA ILE A 100 -9.55 2.50 -11.82
C ILE A 100 -8.38 1.67 -11.27
N PRO A 101 -8.09 1.73 -9.95
CA PRO A 101 -7.15 0.82 -9.31
C PRO A 101 -7.68 -0.62 -9.29
N TRP A 102 -6.85 -1.56 -9.77
CA TRP A 102 -7.12 -2.99 -9.68
C TRP A 102 -6.47 -3.56 -8.42
N LEU A 103 -7.30 -4.06 -7.50
CA LEU A 103 -6.89 -4.52 -6.19
C LEU A 103 -7.09 -6.02 -5.98
N HIS A 104 -8.26 -6.53 -6.38
CA HIS A 104 -8.65 -7.91 -6.08
C HIS A 104 -9.75 -8.41 -7.03
N PRO A 105 -9.72 -9.70 -7.47
CA PRO A 105 -10.71 -10.29 -8.37
C PRO A 105 -12.17 -10.25 -7.89
N VAL A 106 -12.44 -10.07 -6.60
CA VAL A 106 -13.81 -9.88 -6.07
C VAL A 106 -14.51 -8.69 -6.71
N MET A 107 -13.78 -7.71 -7.19
CA MET A 107 -14.30 -6.51 -7.86
C MET A 107 -14.47 -6.69 -9.38
N ALA A 108 -14.14 -7.87 -9.91
CA ALA A 108 -14.07 -8.10 -11.36
C ALA A 108 -15.36 -7.77 -12.10
N ALA A 109 -16.52 -8.17 -11.57
CA ALA A 109 -17.81 -7.92 -12.20
C ALA A 109 -18.07 -6.41 -12.39
N GLN A 110 -17.87 -5.64 -11.33
CA GLN A 110 -18.08 -4.20 -11.31
C GLN A 110 -17.06 -3.47 -12.19
N SER A 111 -15.76 -3.74 -11.97
CA SER A 111 -14.68 -3.06 -12.71
C SER A 111 -14.78 -3.34 -14.22
N ARG A 112 -15.02 -4.61 -14.60
CA ARG A 112 -15.23 -4.97 -16.00
C ARG A 112 -16.42 -4.24 -16.61
N TRP A 113 -17.53 -4.16 -15.87
CA TRP A 113 -18.74 -3.51 -16.34
C TRP A 113 -18.50 -2.01 -16.54
N LEU A 114 -17.88 -1.32 -15.60
CA LEU A 114 -17.56 0.11 -15.68
C LEU A 114 -16.59 0.41 -16.84
N LEU A 115 -15.48 -0.34 -16.97
CA LEU A 115 -14.52 -0.15 -18.06
C LEU A 115 -15.14 -0.39 -19.43
N ARG A 116 -15.96 -1.44 -19.57
CA ARG A 116 -16.60 -1.78 -20.84
C ARG A 116 -17.60 -0.72 -21.33
N HIS A 117 -18.30 -0.05 -20.42
CA HIS A 117 -19.37 0.90 -20.74
C HIS A 117 -18.95 2.35 -20.53
N ALA A 118 -17.71 2.62 -20.17
CA ALA A 118 -17.18 3.98 -20.06
C ALA A 118 -17.31 4.75 -21.39
N PRO A 119 -17.41 6.09 -21.36
CA PRO A 119 -17.40 6.91 -22.57
C PRO A 119 -16.18 6.58 -23.46
N GLN A 120 -16.39 6.40 -24.77
CA GLN A 120 -15.33 5.98 -25.70
C GLN A 120 -14.15 6.96 -25.78
N ARG A 121 -14.41 8.25 -25.52
CA ARG A 121 -13.37 9.28 -25.49
C ARG A 121 -12.45 9.19 -24.27
N ALA A 122 -12.91 8.57 -23.18
CA ALA A 122 -12.13 8.48 -21.97
C ALA A 122 -11.06 7.41 -22.10
N CYS A 123 -9.78 7.76 -21.97
CA CYS A 123 -8.69 6.81 -21.82
C CYS A 123 -8.89 5.99 -20.54
N ARG A 124 -9.09 4.68 -20.68
CA ARG A 124 -9.35 3.76 -19.55
C ARG A 124 -8.04 3.27 -18.97
N VAL A 125 -7.62 3.89 -17.86
CA VAL A 125 -6.38 3.60 -17.16
C VAL A 125 -6.68 2.64 -16.01
N VAL A 126 -5.95 1.53 -15.93
CA VAL A 126 -6.01 0.62 -14.79
C VAL A 126 -4.67 0.61 -14.07
N VAL A 127 -4.69 1.04 -12.80
CA VAL A 127 -3.51 1.02 -11.91
C VAL A 127 -3.47 -0.32 -11.19
N CYS A 128 -2.51 -1.16 -11.54
CA CYS A 128 -2.38 -2.53 -11.01
C CYS A 128 -1.63 -2.51 -9.67
N HIS A 129 -2.34 -2.51 -8.53
CA HIS A 129 -1.71 -2.74 -7.23
C HIS A 129 -1.25 -4.20 -7.09
N ASN A 130 -2.06 -5.13 -7.61
CA ASN A 130 -1.71 -6.55 -7.74
C ASN A 130 -2.31 -7.03 -9.07
N VAL A 131 -1.52 -7.65 -9.92
CA VAL A 131 -2.06 -8.31 -11.13
C VAL A 131 -2.83 -9.57 -10.72
N LEU A 132 -2.18 -10.43 -9.93
CA LEU A 132 -2.79 -11.60 -9.33
C LEU A 132 -2.82 -11.48 -7.79
N PRO A 133 -3.81 -12.08 -7.11
CA PRO A 133 -3.85 -12.07 -5.64
C PRO A 133 -2.73 -12.94 -5.06
N HIS A 134 -2.17 -12.53 -3.92
CA HIS A 134 -1.13 -13.29 -3.20
C HIS A 134 -1.62 -14.63 -2.66
N GLU A 135 -2.91 -14.75 -2.41
CA GLU A 135 -3.55 -15.99 -2.00
C GLU A 135 -4.08 -16.72 -3.24
N SER A 136 -3.88 -18.03 -3.31
CA SER A 136 -4.34 -18.82 -4.44
C SER A 136 -5.87 -18.79 -4.53
N LEU A 137 -6.39 -18.07 -5.51
CA LEU A 137 -7.81 -18.00 -5.82
C LEU A 137 -8.08 -18.66 -7.17
N ARG A 138 -8.87 -19.75 -7.17
CA ARG A 138 -9.25 -20.43 -8.41
C ARG A 138 -9.97 -19.46 -9.36
N GLY A 139 -9.49 -19.36 -10.59
CA GLY A 139 -10.05 -18.47 -11.61
C GLY A 139 -9.60 -17.00 -11.52
N ALA A 140 -8.70 -16.63 -10.59
CA ALA A 140 -8.19 -15.26 -10.48
C ALA A 140 -7.60 -14.73 -11.79
N ALA A 141 -6.76 -15.53 -12.46
CA ALA A 141 -6.16 -15.18 -13.75
C ALA A 141 -7.22 -14.89 -14.84
N PHE A 142 -8.27 -15.71 -14.91
CA PHE A 142 -9.37 -15.49 -15.84
C PHE A 142 -10.12 -14.20 -15.54
N LEU A 143 -10.47 -13.93 -14.27
CA LEU A 143 -11.18 -12.73 -13.85
C LEU A 143 -10.33 -11.48 -14.09
N THR A 144 -9.05 -11.51 -13.73
CA THR A 144 -8.10 -10.41 -13.98
C THR A 144 -8.02 -10.09 -15.45
N ARG A 145 -7.78 -11.12 -16.30
CA ARG A 145 -7.74 -10.92 -17.75
C ARG A 145 -9.05 -10.36 -18.30
N ALA A 146 -10.20 -10.86 -17.81
CA ALA A 146 -11.52 -10.41 -18.25
C ALA A 146 -11.78 -8.92 -17.94
N VAL A 147 -11.13 -8.37 -16.93
CA VAL A 147 -11.19 -6.95 -16.57
C VAL A 147 -10.17 -6.15 -17.37
N LEU A 148 -8.89 -6.48 -17.23
CA LEU A 148 -7.78 -5.67 -17.70
C LEU A 148 -7.75 -5.53 -19.23
N ARG A 149 -8.27 -6.49 -19.99
CA ARG A 149 -8.40 -6.39 -21.45
C ARG A 149 -9.27 -5.23 -21.95
N HIS A 150 -10.00 -4.54 -21.07
CA HIS A 150 -10.81 -3.37 -21.38
C HIS A 150 -10.09 -2.05 -21.07
N ALA A 151 -8.86 -2.11 -20.58
CA ALA A 151 -8.01 -0.95 -20.38
C ALA A 151 -7.38 -0.50 -21.71
N ASP A 152 -7.17 0.81 -21.84
CA ASP A 152 -6.38 1.43 -22.91
C ASP A 152 -4.93 1.62 -22.45
N LEU A 153 -4.72 1.74 -21.12
CA LEU A 153 -3.43 1.89 -20.49
C LEU A 153 -3.39 1.10 -19.18
N LEU A 154 -2.34 0.33 -18.97
CA LEU A 154 -2.04 -0.33 -17.70
C LEU A 154 -0.87 0.39 -17.01
N VAL A 155 -0.95 0.51 -15.69
CA VAL A 155 0.13 1.05 -14.86
C VAL A 155 0.54 -0.01 -13.87
N THR A 156 1.82 -0.39 -13.88
CA THR A 156 2.43 -1.36 -12.95
C THR A 156 3.41 -0.65 -12.03
N HIS A 157 3.80 -1.29 -10.93
CA HIS A 157 4.75 -0.73 -9.96
C HIS A 157 5.98 -1.61 -9.78
N ALA A 158 6.10 -2.70 -10.54
CA ALA A 158 7.23 -3.61 -10.54
C ALA A 158 7.32 -4.35 -11.86
N GLU A 159 8.55 -4.72 -12.25
CA GLU A 159 8.83 -5.51 -13.46
C GLU A 159 8.10 -6.87 -13.44
N GLU A 160 8.02 -7.52 -12.27
CA GLU A 160 7.28 -8.79 -12.10
C GLU A 160 5.82 -8.67 -12.54
N GLN A 161 5.16 -7.55 -12.27
CA GLN A 161 3.78 -7.31 -12.68
C GLN A 161 3.65 -7.22 -14.21
N ALA A 162 4.63 -6.63 -14.90
CA ALA A 162 4.66 -6.58 -16.36
C ALA A 162 4.81 -8.00 -16.96
N HIS A 163 5.60 -8.85 -16.34
CA HIS A 163 5.73 -10.26 -16.71
C HIS A 163 4.41 -11.03 -16.48
N GLU A 164 3.73 -10.83 -15.35
CA GLU A 164 2.42 -11.41 -15.06
C GLU A 164 1.37 -10.99 -16.10
N LEU A 165 1.33 -9.72 -16.49
CA LEU A 165 0.43 -9.21 -17.54
C LEU A 165 0.71 -9.91 -18.88
N SER A 166 1.97 -10.08 -19.25
CA SER A 166 2.38 -10.77 -20.46
C SER A 166 1.96 -12.25 -20.43
N ALA A 167 2.13 -12.94 -19.31
CA ALA A 167 1.69 -14.33 -19.11
C ALA A 167 0.15 -14.47 -19.21
N LEU A 168 -0.61 -13.44 -18.83
CA LEU A 168 -2.06 -13.39 -19.02
C LEU A 168 -2.49 -13.06 -20.45
N GLY A 169 -1.55 -12.86 -21.38
CA GLY A 169 -1.82 -12.47 -22.77
C GLY A 169 -2.32 -11.03 -22.93
N LEU A 170 -1.91 -10.14 -22.01
CA LEU A 170 -2.25 -8.72 -22.00
C LEU A 170 -1.08 -7.82 -22.46
N GLY A 171 0.05 -8.37 -22.84
CA GLY A 171 1.26 -7.63 -23.22
C GLY A 171 1.13 -6.73 -24.47
N ARG A 172 -0.03 -6.75 -25.15
CA ARG A 172 -0.33 -5.81 -26.26
C ARG A 172 -0.95 -4.50 -25.79
N ILE A 173 -1.42 -4.44 -24.54
CA ILE A 173 -1.99 -3.20 -23.99
C ILE A 173 -0.81 -2.31 -23.58
N PRO A 174 -0.79 -1.03 -23.98
CA PRO A 174 0.19 -0.08 -23.50
C PRO A 174 0.35 -0.16 -21.98
N THR A 175 1.57 -0.35 -21.50
CA THR A 175 1.86 -0.49 -20.08
C THR A 175 2.96 0.47 -19.69
N VAL A 176 2.73 1.22 -18.62
CA VAL A 176 3.73 2.11 -18.01
C VAL A 176 4.15 1.48 -16.69
N GLU A 177 5.44 1.23 -16.55
CA GLU A 177 6.04 0.91 -15.28
C GLU A 177 6.27 2.21 -14.51
N ALA A 178 5.56 2.34 -13.39
CA ALA A 178 5.67 3.44 -12.47
C ALA A 178 6.32 2.95 -11.17
N PHE A 179 6.95 3.86 -10.45
CA PHE A 179 7.37 3.58 -9.08
C PHE A 179 6.15 3.60 -8.13
N HIS A 180 6.23 2.91 -7.01
CA HIS A 180 5.26 3.09 -5.92
C HIS A 180 5.62 4.40 -5.18
N PRO A 181 4.75 5.45 -5.22
CA PRO A 181 5.09 6.72 -4.61
C PRO A 181 5.17 6.63 -3.09
N ARG A 182 5.98 7.49 -2.52
CA ARG A 182 6.18 7.62 -1.08
C ARG A 182 5.16 8.59 -0.50
N PHE A 183 4.57 8.20 0.61
CA PHE A 183 3.79 9.12 1.41
C PHE A 183 4.73 10.14 2.07
N VAL A 184 4.30 11.39 2.13
CA VAL A 184 4.88 12.35 3.07
C VAL A 184 4.13 12.18 4.39
N ALA A 185 4.85 12.14 5.50
CA ALA A 185 4.24 11.87 6.81
C ALA A 185 3.08 12.82 7.13
N THR A 186 3.19 14.07 6.71
CA THR A 186 2.16 15.11 6.89
C THR A 186 0.89 14.90 6.08
N ASP A 187 0.92 14.09 5.02
CA ASP A 187 -0.27 13.78 4.20
C ASP A 187 -1.18 12.74 4.85
N LEU A 188 -0.68 12.04 5.88
CA LEU A 188 -1.36 10.92 6.51
C LEU A 188 -1.98 11.26 7.86
N ALA A 189 -1.29 12.08 8.67
CA ALA A 189 -1.75 12.54 9.96
C ALA A 189 -0.90 13.74 10.44
N ALA A 190 -1.39 14.47 11.44
CA ALA A 190 -0.55 15.42 12.17
C ALA A 190 0.68 14.69 12.74
N PRO A 191 1.90 15.25 12.62
CA PRO A 191 3.09 14.63 13.16
C PRO A 191 2.97 14.47 14.68
N PRO A 192 3.41 13.34 15.26
CA PRO A 192 3.39 13.15 16.69
C PRO A 192 4.29 14.17 17.39
N THR A 193 3.86 14.60 18.55
CA THR A 193 4.61 15.55 19.39
C THR A 193 5.86 14.89 19.96
N GLU A 194 6.86 15.69 20.31
CA GLU A 194 8.09 15.17 20.94
C GLU A 194 7.81 14.46 22.28
N ALA A 195 6.78 14.90 23.01
CA ALA A 195 6.36 14.26 24.25
C ALA A 195 5.80 12.85 24.01
N GLU A 196 4.96 12.68 22.98
CA GLU A 196 4.41 11.38 22.57
C GLU A 196 5.52 10.43 22.10
N LEU A 197 6.45 10.92 21.28
CA LEU A 197 7.60 10.14 20.82
C LEU A 197 8.44 9.64 22.00
N LYS A 198 8.79 10.53 22.94
CA LYS A 198 9.57 10.17 24.14
C LYS A 198 8.81 9.21 25.06
N ALA A 199 7.50 9.38 25.23
CA ALA A 199 6.68 8.51 26.06
C ALA A 199 6.61 7.10 25.46
N GLU A 200 6.32 6.98 24.15
CA GLU A 200 6.23 5.70 23.47
C GLU A 200 7.59 5.01 23.41
N ARG A 201 8.67 5.73 23.14
CA ARG A 201 10.04 5.18 23.13
C ARG A 201 10.42 4.60 24.49
N ARG A 202 10.13 5.31 25.60
CA ARG A 202 10.38 4.80 26.97
C ARG A 202 9.56 3.54 27.26
N ARG A 203 8.29 3.50 26.83
CA ARG A 203 7.41 2.35 26.98
C ARG A 203 7.94 1.10 26.27
N LEU A 204 8.62 1.28 25.14
CA LEU A 204 9.20 0.22 24.31
C LEU A 204 10.63 -0.17 24.72
N GLY A 205 11.13 0.33 25.84
CA GLY A 205 12.43 -0.05 26.41
C GLY A 205 13.51 1.04 26.35
N GLY A 206 13.16 2.26 25.91
CA GLY A 206 14.09 3.40 25.87
C GLY A 206 15.06 3.38 24.69
N ASP A 207 16.04 4.29 24.73
CA ASP A 207 16.94 4.53 23.59
C ASP A 207 17.93 3.39 23.31
N GLY A 208 18.22 2.56 24.33
CA GLY A 208 19.09 1.39 24.20
C GLY A 208 18.46 0.19 23.51
N THR A 209 17.12 0.18 23.32
CA THR A 209 16.39 -0.93 22.73
C THR A 209 16.21 -0.72 21.22
N LEU A 210 16.51 -1.74 20.42
CA LEU A 210 16.16 -1.76 18.99
C LEU A 210 14.66 -2.05 18.85
N VAL A 211 13.89 -1.09 18.37
CA VAL A 211 12.45 -1.24 18.14
C VAL A 211 12.20 -1.64 16.69
N LEU A 212 11.65 -2.82 16.49
CA LEU A 212 11.22 -3.35 15.19
C LEU A 212 9.70 -3.27 15.07
N LEU A 213 9.19 -2.94 13.90
CA LEU A 213 7.75 -2.81 13.63
C LEU A 213 7.31 -3.73 12.48
N CYS A 214 6.42 -4.70 12.77
CA CYS A 214 5.59 -5.36 11.78
C CYS A 214 4.23 -4.66 11.71
N PHE A 215 3.81 -4.19 10.54
CA PHE A 215 2.65 -3.31 10.42
C PHE A 215 1.60 -3.78 9.40
N GLY A 216 0.32 -3.41 9.68
CA GLY A 216 -0.83 -3.60 8.79
C GLY A 216 -1.56 -4.93 9.03
N ALA A 217 -2.49 -5.31 8.15
CA ALA A 217 -3.23 -6.58 8.31
C ALA A 217 -2.25 -7.77 8.32
N ILE A 218 -2.21 -8.50 9.44
CA ILE A 218 -1.27 -9.60 9.66
C ILE A 218 -1.86 -10.86 9.03
N ARG A 219 -1.51 -11.07 7.77
CA ARG A 219 -1.90 -12.24 6.96
C ARG A 219 -0.78 -13.27 6.89
N PRO A 220 -1.06 -14.54 6.58
CA PRO A 220 -0.05 -15.62 6.53
C PRO A 220 1.15 -15.30 5.62
N TYR A 221 0.92 -14.66 4.46
CA TYR A 221 1.99 -14.30 3.54
C TYR A 221 2.99 -13.28 4.11
N LYS A 222 2.61 -12.54 5.17
CA LYS A 222 3.50 -11.57 5.83
C LYS A 222 4.54 -12.23 6.73
N GLY A 223 4.43 -13.53 6.99
CA GLY A 223 5.48 -14.32 7.63
C GLY A 223 5.77 -13.92 9.08
N LEU A 224 4.76 -13.55 9.88
CA LEU A 224 5.00 -13.16 11.29
C LEU A 224 5.75 -14.25 12.05
N GLU A 225 5.48 -15.53 11.79
CA GLU A 225 6.18 -16.65 12.38
C GLU A 225 7.68 -16.67 12.06
N LEU A 226 8.08 -16.18 10.86
CA LEU A 226 9.50 -16.03 10.50
C LEU A 226 10.16 -14.91 11.31
N ALA A 227 9.44 -13.79 11.54
CA ALA A 227 9.92 -12.72 12.41
C ALA A 227 10.15 -13.22 13.85
N LEU A 228 9.19 -13.97 14.40
CA LEU A 228 9.28 -14.53 15.74
C LEU A 228 10.44 -15.54 15.83
N ALA A 229 10.57 -16.44 14.85
CA ALA A 229 11.66 -17.39 14.77
C ALA A 229 13.03 -16.71 14.59
N ALA A 230 13.11 -15.61 13.84
CA ALA A 230 14.33 -14.81 13.73
C ALA A 230 14.67 -14.13 15.06
N LEU A 231 13.69 -13.53 15.72
CA LEU A 231 13.88 -12.83 16.99
C LEU A 231 14.44 -13.75 18.09
N SER A 232 14.05 -15.04 18.09
CA SER A 232 14.59 -16.03 19.05
C SER A 232 16.05 -16.40 18.79
N ARG A 233 16.59 -16.07 17.61
CA ARG A 233 17.99 -16.33 17.19
C ARG A 233 18.89 -15.13 17.37
N VAL A 234 18.32 -13.94 17.54
CA VAL A 234 19.08 -12.71 17.82
C VAL A 234 19.74 -12.83 19.19
N ASP A 235 21.00 -12.41 19.30
CA ASP A 235 21.75 -12.39 20.54
C ASP A 235 20.91 -11.86 21.71
N SER A 236 20.84 -12.60 22.78
CA SER A 236 20.07 -12.25 23.98
C SER A 236 20.59 -10.97 24.67
N ALA A 237 21.88 -10.66 24.50
CA ALA A 237 22.50 -9.44 25.00
C ALA A 237 22.03 -8.18 24.23
N LEU A 238 21.50 -8.33 23.00
CA LEU A 238 20.96 -7.22 22.23
C LEU A 238 19.51 -6.94 22.66
N PRO A 239 19.23 -5.79 23.30
CA PRO A 239 17.86 -5.44 23.68
C PRO A 239 17.05 -5.10 22.40
N VAL A 240 16.09 -5.96 22.07
CA VAL A 240 15.21 -5.81 20.90
C VAL A 240 13.75 -5.93 21.35
N LYS A 241 12.89 -5.05 20.84
CA LYS A 241 11.43 -5.11 21.00
C LYS A 241 10.77 -5.18 19.63
N LEU A 242 9.99 -6.23 19.39
CA LEU A 242 9.16 -6.38 18.20
C LEU A 242 7.74 -5.95 18.50
N VAL A 243 7.29 -4.87 17.89
CA VAL A 243 5.89 -4.44 17.90
C VAL A 243 5.21 -4.96 16.64
N VAL A 244 4.09 -5.66 16.80
CA VAL A 244 3.24 -6.13 15.70
C VAL A 244 1.91 -5.42 15.78
N ALA A 245 1.68 -4.47 14.87
CA ALA A 245 0.54 -3.57 14.93
C ALA A 245 -0.36 -3.73 13.70
N GLY A 246 -1.63 -4.11 13.94
CA GLY A 246 -2.64 -4.33 12.92
C GLY A 246 -3.52 -5.53 13.21
N ARG A 247 -4.60 -5.68 12.45
CA ARG A 247 -5.52 -6.80 12.64
C ARG A 247 -4.91 -8.12 12.20
N PHE A 248 -5.04 -9.14 13.05
CA PHE A 248 -4.59 -10.49 12.76
C PHE A 248 -5.67 -11.25 11.99
N TRP A 249 -5.24 -11.91 10.93
CA TRP A 249 -6.10 -12.79 10.12
C TRP A 249 -6.18 -14.21 10.70
N SER A 250 -5.11 -14.62 11.37
CA SER A 250 -5.02 -15.88 12.13
C SER A 250 -5.28 -15.63 13.61
N SER A 251 -5.41 -16.71 14.38
CA SER A 251 -5.61 -16.64 15.83
C SER A 251 -4.41 -15.97 16.53
N GLU A 252 -4.65 -14.93 17.32
CA GLU A 252 -3.62 -14.29 18.12
C GLU A 252 -3.07 -15.26 19.19
N ALA A 253 -3.93 -16.13 19.72
CA ALA A 253 -3.54 -17.15 20.71
C ALA A 253 -2.48 -18.11 20.15
N ASP A 254 -2.56 -18.47 18.86
CA ASP A 254 -1.56 -19.34 18.23
C ASP A 254 -0.20 -18.64 18.12
N TYR A 255 -0.19 -17.34 17.84
CA TYR A 255 1.05 -16.56 17.85
C TYR A 255 1.63 -16.41 19.26
N TRP A 256 0.79 -16.23 20.29
CA TRP A 256 1.27 -16.21 21.68
C TRP A 256 1.85 -17.56 22.09
N ALA A 257 1.20 -18.68 21.76
CA ALA A 257 1.73 -20.02 22.01
C ALA A 257 3.09 -20.24 21.31
N HIS A 258 3.27 -19.65 20.13
CA HIS A 258 4.55 -19.67 19.41
C HIS A 258 5.63 -18.84 20.12
N VAL A 259 5.28 -17.64 20.58
CA VAL A 259 6.15 -16.74 21.37
C VAL A 259 6.64 -17.41 22.64
N GLU A 260 5.74 -18.08 23.38
CA GLU A 260 6.08 -18.82 24.61
C GLU A 260 7.05 -19.98 24.33
N ARG A 261 6.80 -20.78 23.28
CA ARG A 261 7.71 -21.87 22.89
C ARG A 261 9.11 -21.38 22.52
N LEU A 262 9.21 -20.18 21.97
CA LEU A 262 10.48 -19.56 21.60
C LEU A 262 11.17 -18.83 22.78
N GLY A 263 10.50 -18.67 23.92
CA GLY A 263 11.05 -17.97 25.09
C GLY A 263 11.29 -16.48 24.89
N ILE A 264 10.51 -15.81 24.00
CA ILE A 264 10.72 -14.41 23.61
C ILE A 264 9.60 -13.47 24.08
N ARG A 265 8.84 -13.87 25.10
CA ARG A 265 7.66 -13.15 25.60
C ARG A 265 7.91 -11.67 25.85
N GLU A 266 8.99 -11.33 26.53
CA GLU A 266 9.34 -9.96 26.90
C GLU A 266 9.80 -9.10 25.72
N ARG A 267 10.17 -9.75 24.62
CA ARG A 267 10.65 -9.08 23.39
C ARG A 267 9.54 -8.76 22.39
N VAL A 268 8.28 -9.21 22.62
CA VAL A 268 7.17 -9.09 21.66
C VAL A 268 6.02 -8.30 22.27
N GLU A 269 5.37 -7.49 21.44
CA GLU A 269 4.13 -6.80 21.74
C GLU A 269 3.16 -6.90 20.57
N PHE A 270 1.94 -7.40 20.80
CA PHE A 270 0.88 -7.45 19.81
C PHE A 270 -0.16 -6.36 20.06
N ARG A 271 -0.46 -5.58 19.01
CA ARG A 271 -1.56 -4.60 18.94
C ARG A 271 -2.56 -5.06 17.91
N ASN A 272 -3.31 -6.13 18.23
CA ASN A 272 -4.28 -6.75 17.32
C ASN A 272 -5.57 -5.92 17.23
N ARG A 273 -5.49 -4.82 16.53
CA ARG A 273 -6.63 -3.93 16.24
C ARG A 273 -6.36 -3.09 14.99
N TYR A 274 -7.35 -2.37 14.53
CA TYR A 274 -7.10 -1.31 13.54
C TYR A 274 -6.20 -0.24 14.18
N VAL A 275 -5.21 0.17 13.43
CA VAL A 275 -4.26 1.23 13.83
C VAL A 275 -4.60 2.48 13.04
N SER A 276 -4.91 3.57 13.75
CA SER A 276 -5.20 4.87 13.12
C SER A 276 -3.95 5.47 12.47
N ASN A 277 -4.14 6.46 11.59
CA ASN A 277 -3.02 7.15 10.95
C ASN A 277 -2.11 7.83 11.96
N ALA A 278 -2.67 8.46 13.00
CA ALA A 278 -1.89 9.10 14.06
C ALA A 278 -1.03 8.08 14.83
N GLU A 279 -1.61 6.91 15.16
CA GLU A 279 -0.84 5.85 15.83
C GLU A 279 0.20 5.23 14.89
N ALA A 280 -0.11 5.05 13.62
CA ALA A 280 0.85 4.58 12.63
C ALA A 280 2.04 5.55 12.51
N ALA A 281 1.77 6.86 12.43
CA ALA A 281 2.79 7.90 12.43
C ALA A 281 3.69 7.82 13.67
N LEU A 282 3.10 7.67 14.86
CA LEU A 282 3.84 7.49 16.11
C LEU A 282 4.73 6.24 16.07
N LEU A 283 4.16 5.08 15.68
CA LEU A 283 4.89 3.80 15.66
C LEU A 283 6.06 3.81 14.68
N PHE A 284 5.86 4.29 13.45
CA PHE A 284 6.95 4.38 12.47
C PHE A 284 8.02 5.40 12.86
N SER A 285 7.63 6.48 13.55
CA SER A 285 8.59 7.50 14.01
C SER A 285 9.45 7.04 15.18
N VAL A 286 8.97 6.08 16.00
CA VAL A 286 9.75 5.52 17.12
C VAL A 286 10.45 4.20 16.75
N ALA A 287 10.06 3.55 15.65
CA ALA A 287 10.70 2.33 15.19
C ALA A 287 12.09 2.61 14.61
N ASP A 288 13.05 1.75 14.96
CA ASP A 288 14.40 1.79 14.37
C ASP A 288 14.43 1.08 13.01
N ALA A 289 13.50 0.13 12.76
CA ALA A 289 13.27 -0.46 11.44
C ALA A 289 11.88 -1.08 11.32
N ALA A 290 11.30 -1.03 10.13
CA ALA A 290 10.17 -1.87 9.77
C ALA A 290 10.66 -3.27 9.36
N LEU A 291 10.03 -4.33 9.88
CA LEU A 291 10.39 -5.71 9.58
C LEU A 291 9.31 -6.36 8.71
N LEU A 292 9.67 -6.73 7.48
CA LEU A 292 8.80 -7.30 6.47
C LEU A 292 9.29 -8.70 6.02
N PRO A 293 9.08 -9.75 6.83
CA PRO A 293 9.55 -11.10 6.53
C PRO A 293 8.60 -11.83 5.58
N TYR A 294 8.20 -11.15 4.49
CA TYR A 294 7.14 -11.60 3.60
C TYR A 294 7.55 -12.84 2.81
N ARG A 295 6.59 -13.75 2.59
CA ARG A 295 6.74 -14.91 1.70
C ARG A 295 6.45 -14.56 0.26
N SER A 296 5.60 -13.56 0.05
CA SER A 296 5.27 -13.02 -1.28
C SER A 296 4.82 -11.58 -1.16
N ALA A 297 5.11 -10.77 -2.17
CA ALA A 297 4.61 -9.40 -2.30
C ALA A 297 4.64 -9.01 -3.77
N SER A 298 3.64 -8.25 -4.25
CA SER A 298 3.75 -7.54 -5.54
C SER A 298 4.46 -6.20 -5.31
N GLN A 299 3.97 -5.44 -4.33
CA GLN A 299 4.54 -4.21 -3.79
C GLN A 299 4.17 -4.09 -2.31
N SER A 300 4.84 -3.23 -1.57
CA SER A 300 4.52 -3.01 -0.17
C SER A 300 4.35 -1.53 0.17
N GLY A 301 3.11 -1.12 0.38
CA GLY A 301 2.81 0.21 0.93
C GLY A 301 3.44 0.44 2.32
N VAL A 302 3.77 -0.64 3.05
CA VAL A 302 4.47 -0.55 4.34
C VAL A 302 5.90 -0.03 4.17
N VAL A 303 6.61 -0.39 3.10
CA VAL A 303 7.92 0.17 2.77
C VAL A 303 7.82 1.68 2.60
N GLN A 304 6.83 2.13 1.83
CA GLN A 304 6.66 3.55 1.54
C GLN A 304 6.23 4.34 2.80
N LEU A 305 5.37 3.73 3.62
CA LEU A 305 4.95 4.32 4.90
C LEU A 305 6.15 4.41 5.88
N ALA A 306 6.98 3.37 5.98
CA ALA A 306 8.19 3.40 6.78
C ALA A 306 9.13 4.54 6.32
N TYR A 307 9.36 4.64 5.02
CA TYR A 307 10.23 5.66 4.44
C TYR A 307 9.71 7.08 4.64
N ALA A 308 8.38 7.28 4.60
CA ALA A 308 7.77 8.58 4.91
C ALA A 308 8.15 9.09 6.31
N HIS A 309 8.38 8.19 7.25
CA HIS A 309 8.79 8.50 8.62
C HIS A 309 10.30 8.38 8.87
N GLY A 310 11.12 8.21 7.82
CA GLY A 310 12.56 8.04 7.95
C GLY A 310 12.98 6.70 8.57
N CYS A 311 12.05 5.73 8.63
CA CYS A 311 12.25 4.40 9.18
C CYS A 311 12.81 3.45 8.10
N PRO A 312 14.03 2.91 8.26
CA PRO A 312 14.60 1.94 7.33
C PRO A 312 13.87 0.59 7.40
N VAL A 313 14.16 -0.29 6.45
CA VAL A 313 13.44 -1.55 6.28
C VAL A 313 14.40 -2.75 6.38
N ILE A 314 13.97 -3.81 7.08
CA ILE A 314 14.49 -5.16 6.94
C ILE A 314 13.42 -5.97 6.22
N ALA A 315 13.70 -6.52 5.04
CA ALA A 315 12.71 -7.24 4.26
C ALA A 315 13.30 -8.45 3.56
N THR A 316 12.43 -9.43 3.28
CA THR A 316 12.76 -10.53 2.37
C THR A 316 12.74 -10.04 0.92
N ALA A 317 13.66 -10.55 0.10
CA ALA A 317 13.76 -10.22 -1.32
C ALA A 317 12.67 -10.98 -2.12
N VAL A 318 11.43 -10.48 -2.05
CA VAL A 318 10.28 -11.08 -2.75
C VAL A 318 9.50 -10.03 -3.54
N GLY A 319 9.00 -10.40 -4.70
CA GLY A 319 8.20 -9.55 -5.59
C GLY A 319 8.87 -8.22 -5.86
N GLY A 320 8.12 -7.14 -5.88
CA GLY A 320 8.63 -5.78 -6.11
C GLY A 320 9.28 -5.09 -4.90
N ILE A 321 9.54 -5.80 -3.80
CA ILE A 321 10.26 -5.20 -2.65
C ILE A 321 11.70 -4.80 -3.04
N PRO A 322 12.49 -5.64 -3.74
CA PRO A 322 13.86 -5.26 -4.15
C PRO A 322 13.90 -3.98 -5.00
N ASP A 323 12.88 -3.72 -5.83
CA ASP A 323 12.82 -2.54 -6.69
C ASP A 323 12.50 -1.26 -5.89
N ALA A 324 11.80 -1.40 -4.75
CA ALA A 324 11.40 -0.30 -3.90
C ALA A 324 12.48 0.18 -2.93
N VAL A 325 13.54 -0.61 -2.70
CA VAL A 325 14.57 -0.37 -1.68
C VAL A 325 15.99 -0.43 -2.28
N LYS A 326 16.97 0.09 -1.55
CA LYS A 326 18.40 -0.14 -1.85
C LYS A 326 19.06 -0.91 -0.72
N ASP A 327 19.38 -2.16 -1.01
CA ASP A 327 20.08 -3.01 -0.06
C ASP A 327 21.41 -2.40 0.38
N GLY A 328 21.65 -2.42 1.68
CA GLY A 328 22.84 -1.85 2.31
C GLY A 328 22.85 -0.33 2.45
N GLU A 329 21.88 0.40 1.85
CA GLU A 329 21.78 1.86 1.96
C GLU A 329 20.58 2.29 2.83
N ASP A 330 19.35 1.98 2.44
CA ASP A 330 18.10 2.34 3.15
C ASP A 330 17.32 1.13 3.65
N ALA A 331 17.76 -0.08 3.26
CA ALA A 331 17.18 -1.34 3.70
C ALA A 331 18.27 -2.43 3.85
N ILE A 332 17.87 -3.53 4.48
CA ILE A 332 18.60 -4.80 4.44
C ILE A 332 17.67 -5.85 3.84
N LEU A 333 18.07 -6.43 2.70
CA LEU A 333 17.36 -7.52 2.07
C LEU A 333 17.87 -8.87 2.58
N CYS A 334 16.92 -9.78 2.85
CA CYS A 334 17.17 -11.13 3.33
C CYS A 334 16.64 -12.17 2.34
N ALA A 335 17.19 -13.37 2.38
CA ALA A 335 16.62 -14.52 1.69
C ALA A 335 15.21 -14.83 2.26
N ARG A 336 14.32 -15.28 1.36
CA ARG A 336 12.96 -15.71 1.74
C ARG A 336 13.02 -16.99 2.58
N ASP A 337 12.10 -17.10 3.55
CA ASP A 337 11.92 -18.27 4.42
C ASP A 337 13.19 -18.65 5.23
N ASP A 338 14.09 -17.69 5.48
CA ASP A 338 15.34 -17.87 6.24
C ASP A 338 15.35 -17.00 7.52
N PRO A 339 14.90 -17.54 8.66
CA PRO A 339 14.94 -16.82 9.94
C PRO A 339 16.36 -16.47 10.41
N GLU A 340 17.38 -17.24 10.04
CA GLU A 340 18.78 -16.92 10.35
C GLU A 340 19.27 -15.67 9.62
N ALA A 341 18.94 -15.54 8.32
CA ALA A 341 19.26 -14.36 7.55
C ALA A 341 18.56 -13.11 8.10
N ILE A 342 17.30 -13.26 8.54
CA ILE A 342 16.55 -12.17 9.18
C ILE A 342 17.18 -11.79 10.52
N ALA A 343 17.60 -12.76 11.35
CA ALA A 343 18.30 -12.48 12.63
C ALA A 343 19.59 -11.70 12.41
N ARG A 344 20.44 -12.15 11.47
CA ARG A 344 21.66 -11.41 11.10
C ARG A 344 21.38 -9.99 10.60
N ALA A 345 20.28 -9.80 9.87
CA ALA A 345 19.85 -8.47 9.40
C ALA A 345 19.41 -7.58 10.58
N ILE A 346 18.69 -8.12 11.55
CA ILE A 346 18.32 -7.40 12.78
C ILE A 346 19.59 -6.92 13.52
N GLU A 347 20.57 -7.78 13.73
CA GLU A 347 21.82 -7.43 14.38
C GLU A 347 22.63 -6.40 13.58
N ARG A 348 22.66 -6.52 12.23
CA ARG A 348 23.29 -5.53 11.35
C ARG A 348 22.57 -4.18 11.44
N MET A 349 21.25 -4.17 11.51
CA MET A 349 20.45 -2.96 11.67
C MET A 349 20.77 -2.29 13.01
N ALA A 350 20.83 -3.03 14.10
CA ALA A 350 21.14 -2.49 15.41
C ALA A 350 22.47 -1.72 15.46
N ARG A 351 23.49 -2.23 14.75
CA ARG A 351 24.81 -1.59 14.69
C ARG A 351 24.87 -0.35 13.77
N ASN A 352 23.88 -0.15 12.90
CA ASN A 352 23.97 0.87 11.82
C ASN A 352 22.68 1.67 11.64
N LYS A 353 21.76 1.69 12.59
CA LYS A 353 20.40 2.25 12.45
C LYS A 353 20.40 3.72 12.04
N GLU A 354 21.30 4.54 12.60
CA GLU A 354 21.41 5.97 12.29
C GLU A 354 21.81 6.19 10.83
N ARG A 355 22.74 5.38 10.31
CA ARG A 355 23.20 5.43 8.92
C ARG A 355 22.05 5.10 7.96
N PHE A 356 21.31 4.03 8.24
CA PHE A 356 20.17 3.63 7.42
C PHE A 356 19.05 4.67 7.45
N SER A 357 18.68 5.17 8.63
CA SER A 357 17.67 6.22 8.78
C SER A 357 18.06 7.52 8.07
N ALA A 358 19.31 7.95 8.19
CA ALA A 358 19.81 9.12 7.47
C ALA A 358 19.75 8.92 5.95
N SER A 359 20.00 7.69 5.46
CA SER A 359 19.90 7.36 4.03
C SER A 359 18.46 7.41 3.51
N VAL A 360 17.51 6.88 4.30
CA VAL A 360 16.07 6.99 3.97
C VAL A 360 15.64 8.44 3.81
N ARG A 361 16.01 9.31 4.76
CA ARG A 361 15.64 10.74 4.73
C ARG A 361 16.18 11.47 3.49
N ARG A 362 17.41 11.19 3.08
CA ARG A 362 18.02 11.81 1.87
C ARG A 362 17.32 11.44 0.56
N ARG A 363 16.61 10.29 0.52
CA ARG A 363 16.01 9.76 -0.72
C ARG A 363 14.51 10.02 -0.87
N THR A 364 13.88 10.71 0.09
CA THR A 364 12.42 10.85 0.14
C THR A 364 11.83 11.59 -1.07
N ASP A 365 12.58 12.53 -1.68
CA ASP A 365 12.04 13.45 -2.70
C ASP A 365 11.85 12.83 -4.10
N SER A 366 12.53 11.70 -4.39
CA SER A 366 12.55 11.14 -5.75
C SER A 366 11.29 10.34 -6.13
N TYR A 367 10.44 10.01 -5.18
CA TYR A 367 9.29 9.11 -5.35
C TYR A 367 7.98 9.74 -4.84
N SER A 368 7.76 11.03 -5.12
CA SER A 368 6.57 11.74 -4.65
C SER A 368 5.30 11.40 -5.43
N PHE A 369 4.13 11.62 -4.84
CA PHE A 369 2.85 11.49 -5.52
C PHE A 369 2.69 12.53 -6.65
N GLU A 370 3.31 13.70 -6.54
CA GLU A 370 3.33 14.70 -7.60
C GLU A 370 4.00 14.17 -8.87
N ARG A 371 5.15 13.53 -8.72
CA ARG A 371 5.85 12.92 -9.86
C ARG A 371 5.08 11.72 -10.42
N TYR A 372 4.40 10.97 -9.55
CA TYR A 372 3.52 9.89 -9.98
C TYR A 372 2.33 10.41 -10.80
N ALA A 373 1.67 11.48 -10.34
CA ALA A 373 0.59 12.14 -11.06
C ALA A 373 1.06 12.71 -12.41
N GLU A 374 2.27 13.27 -12.47
CA GLU A 374 2.90 13.73 -13.72
C GLU A 374 3.07 12.58 -14.71
N LEU A 375 3.59 11.46 -14.26
CA LEU A 375 3.76 10.26 -15.07
C LEU A 375 2.40 9.77 -15.62
N LEU A 376 1.37 9.70 -14.76
CA LEU A 376 0.03 9.28 -15.17
C LEU A 376 -0.57 10.23 -16.20
N THR A 377 -0.52 11.54 -15.96
CA THR A 377 -1.10 12.52 -16.88
C THR A 377 -0.37 12.54 -18.22
N SER A 378 0.96 12.43 -18.23
CA SER A 378 1.76 12.32 -19.45
C SER A 378 1.45 11.05 -20.23
N ALA A 379 1.32 9.92 -19.55
CA ALA A 379 0.98 8.65 -20.19
C ALA A 379 -0.43 8.65 -20.80
N VAL A 380 -1.39 9.30 -20.16
CA VAL A 380 -2.74 9.51 -20.72
C VAL A 380 -2.69 10.40 -21.97
N GLY A 381 -1.93 11.51 -21.91
CA GLY A 381 -1.77 12.40 -23.07
C GLY A 381 -1.16 11.70 -24.29
N ALA A 382 -0.28 10.72 -24.09
CA ALA A 382 0.30 9.95 -25.17
C ALA A 382 -0.66 8.92 -25.82
N GLN A 383 -1.85 8.68 -25.21
CA GLN A 383 -2.89 7.78 -25.75
C GLN A 383 -4.02 8.53 -26.46
N GLN A 384 -4.04 9.86 -26.41
CA GLN A 384 -5.01 10.72 -27.09
C GLN A 384 -4.46 11.25 -28.42
#